data_51a32f560312aeab15f79d4042ef721b
#
_entry.id   51a32f560312aeab15f79d4042ef721b
#
_cell.length_a   1.000
_cell.length_b   1.000
_cell.length_c   1.000
_cell.angle_alpha   90.00
_cell.angle_beta   90.00
_cell.angle_gamma   90.00
#
_symmetry.space_group_name_H-M   'P 1'
#
loop_
_entity.id
_entity.type
_entity.pdbx_description
1 polymer ?
#
loop_
_entity_poly.entity_id
_entity_poly.type
_entity_poly.pdbx_seq_one_letter_code
_entity_poly.pdbx_strand_id
1 'polypeptide(L)'
;NFKAGVLERSGGVIGPQLVVGPMYHTGPLSGTRQLIAGVSSVIMARFNAEKTLEAIQEHGIFSSIMVPTHFVRLLALPDDVRAKYDISSIRSISHTGAKCPVDVKREMIEWFGPVFLDAYGASKVGTTCMITSEDWLRNPGSVGKAVPPFTARILDDDNNDLPANTEGKLYFEDATGRGVIYHNDPEKSAAAHIAPGVFTLGEIAYMNEEGFVFITDRFSDMVVSGGVNLYPAEPEQVLIHHPAVLDVACIGVPHKEMGEELKALVIPKEDMDLPSPEVMIAWCRERLSHYKCPRTLDFVDDLGRNTMGKINKRKLRAPYWEGVS
;
A
#
# COMPACT_ATOMS: atom_id res chain seq x y z
N ASN A 1 -4.73 1.82 -30.96
CA ASN A 1 -6.11 2.19 -30.61
C ASN A 1 -6.38 1.73 -29.18
N PHE A 2 -6.92 2.61 -28.32
CA PHE A 2 -7.13 2.34 -26.87
C PHE A 2 -7.99 1.09 -26.64
N LYS A 3 -9.08 0.93 -27.39
CA LYS A 3 -9.96 -0.24 -27.32
C LYS A 3 -9.21 -1.55 -27.61
N ALA A 4 -8.38 -1.57 -28.64
CA ALA A 4 -7.57 -2.73 -28.98
C ALA A 4 -6.58 -3.08 -27.86
N GLY A 5 -5.93 -2.07 -27.27
CA GLY A 5 -5.01 -2.29 -26.15
C GLY A 5 -5.71 -2.76 -24.86
N VAL A 6 -6.96 -2.37 -24.60
CA VAL A 6 -7.75 -2.91 -23.48
C VAL A 6 -8.11 -4.38 -23.74
N LEU A 7 -8.56 -4.70 -24.93
CA LEU A 7 -8.90 -6.07 -25.35
C LEU A 7 -7.68 -7.01 -25.28
N GLU A 8 -6.54 -6.56 -25.77
CA GLU A 8 -5.31 -7.34 -25.76
C GLU A 8 -4.86 -7.68 -24.33
N ARG A 9 -4.85 -6.68 -23.41
CA ARG A 9 -4.50 -6.89 -22.01
C ARG A 9 -5.47 -7.77 -21.23
N SER A 10 -6.72 -7.85 -21.67
CA SER A 10 -7.75 -8.69 -21.05
C SER A 10 -7.88 -10.08 -21.69
N GLY A 11 -6.94 -10.45 -22.58
CA GLY A 11 -7.03 -11.71 -23.32
C GLY A 11 -8.25 -11.79 -24.27
N GLY A 12 -8.74 -10.63 -24.71
CA GLY A 12 -9.93 -10.54 -25.59
C GLY A 12 -11.26 -10.57 -24.83
N VAL A 13 -11.27 -10.82 -23.53
CA VAL A 13 -12.49 -10.88 -22.71
C VAL A 13 -12.60 -9.60 -21.87
N ILE A 14 -13.71 -8.90 -22.03
CA ILE A 14 -14.07 -7.72 -21.24
C ILE A 14 -15.50 -7.86 -20.72
N GLY A 15 -15.74 -7.34 -19.52
CA GLY A 15 -17.04 -7.36 -18.88
C GLY A 15 -17.23 -6.17 -17.95
N PRO A 16 -18.41 -6.03 -17.34
CA PRO A 16 -18.73 -4.92 -16.48
C PRO A 16 -17.70 -4.70 -15.38
N GLN A 17 -17.39 -3.43 -15.09
CA GLN A 17 -16.48 -3.05 -14.02
C GLN A 17 -17.23 -2.45 -12.85
N LEU A 18 -16.83 -2.80 -11.62
CA LEU A 18 -17.32 -2.19 -10.39
C LEU A 18 -16.33 -1.15 -9.88
N VAL A 19 -16.81 0.08 -9.70
CA VAL A 19 -16.05 1.19 -9.11
C VAL A 19 -16.55 1.39 -7.68
N VAL A 20 -15.74 1.02 -6.70
CA VAL A 20 -16.09 1.04 -5.26
C VAL A 20 -15.51 2.23 -4.50
N GLY A 21 -14.57 2.95 -5.10
CA GLY A 21 -13.88 4.08 -4.49
C GLY A 21 -14.29 5.43 -5.08
N PRO A 22 -13.86 6.54 -4.44
CA PRO A 22 -14.22 7.88 -4.88
C PRO A 22 -13.56 8.24 -6.21
N MET A 23 -14.34 8.78 -7.13
CA MET A 23 -13.95 9.07 -8.52
C MET A 23 -12.83 10.12 -8.68
N TYR A 24 -12.52 10.88 -7.63
CA TYR A 24 -11.41 11.84 -7.64
C TYR A 24 -10.04 11.19 -7.40
N HIS A 25 -9.98 9.88 -7.10
CA HIS A 25 -8.73 9.13 -7.01
C HIS A 25 -8.37 8.44 -8.32
N THR A 26 -7.06 8.30 -8.57
CA THR A 26 -6.51 7.74 -9.80
C THR A 26 -7.00 6.32 -10.07
N GLY A 27 -7.07 5.45 -9.05
CA GLY A 27 -7.54 4.08 -9.20
C GLY A 27 -8.98 4.01 -9.74
N PRO A 28 -9.98 4.51 -8.99
CA PRO A 28 -11.37 4.57 -9.44
C PRO A 28 -11.56 5.32 -10.76
N LEU A 29 -10.88 6.47 -10.94
CA LEU A 29 -10.94 7.23 -12.19
C LEU A 29 -10.37 6.44 -13.38
N SER A 30 -9.31 5.65 -13.16
CA SER A 30 -8.73 4.80 -14.21
C SER A 30 -9.70 3.72 -14.69
N GLY A 31 -10.56 3.24 -13.80
CA GLY A 31 -11.63 2.32 -14.14
C GLY A 31 -12.56 2.87 -15.21
N THR A 32 -12.93 4.14 -15.09
CA THR A 32 -13.84 4.76 -16.08
C THR A 32 -13.25 4.91 -17.48
N ARG A 33 -11.91 4.83 -17.63
CA ARG A 33 -11.29 4.79 -18.98
C ARG A 33 -11.77 3.60 -19.80
N GLN A 34 -12.21 2.53 -19.18
CA GLN A 34 -12.77 1.37 -19.86
C GLN A 34 -14.09 1.68 -20.58
N LEU A 35 -14.85 2.70 -20.15
CA LEU A 35 -16.02 3.21 -20.86
C LEU A 35 -15.69 3.60 -22.30
N ILE A 36 -14.48 4.16 -22.56
CA ILE A 36 -14.03 4.50 -23.91
C ILE A 36 -13.88 3.24 -24.79
N ALA A 37 -13.63 2.09 -24.18
CA ALA A 37 -13.59 0.81 -24.88
C ALA A 37 -14.97 0.13 -25.01
N GLY A 38 -16.03 0.76 -24.50
CA GLY A 38 -17.39 0.22 -24.51
C GLY A 38 -17.66 -0.76 -23.39
N VAL A 39 -16.85 -0.74 -22.31
CA VAL A 39 -17.06 -1.55 -21.13
C VAL A 39 -18.00 -0.80 -20.19
N SER A 40 -19.07 -1.43 -19.74
CA SER A 40 -19.99 -0.84 -18.77
C SER A 40 -19.35 -0.74 -17.39
N SER A 41 -19.74 0.29 -16.62
CA SER A 41 -19.24 0.49 -15.25
C SER A 41 -20.42 0.68 -14.29
N VAL A 42 -20.40 -0.09 -13.21
CA VAL A 42 -21.29 0.08 -12.05
C VAL A 42 -20.54 0.92 -11.03
N ILE A 43 -21.10 2.05 -10.61
CA ILE A 43 -20.46 3.00 -9.71
C ILE A 43 -21.21 3.03 -8.41
N MET A 44 -20.55 2.68 -7.31
CA MET A 44 -21.10 2.79 -5.96
C MET A 44 -20.91 4.22 -5.42
N ALA A 45 -21.97 4.82 -4.88
CA ALA A 45 -21.88 6.14 -4.26
C ALA A 45 -20.99 6.15 -3.01
N ARG A 46 -21.00 5.05 -2.25
CA ARG A 46 -20.17 4.79 -1.07
C ARG A 46 -19.90 3.29 -0.97
N PHE A 47 -18.67 2.91 -0.59
CA PHE A 47 -18.34 1.51 -0.33
C PHE A 47 -19.23 0.93 0.79
N ASN A 48 -19.77 -0.23 0.52
CA ASN A 48 -20.45 -1.11 1.48
C ASN A 48 -20.11 -2.55 1.11
N ALA A 49 -19.63 -3.34 2.06
CA ALA A 49 -19.10 -4.67 1.79
C ALA A 49 -20.18 -5.62 1.21
N GLU A 50 -21.34 -5.71 1.84
CA GLU A 50 -22.42 -6.59 1.37
C GLU A 50 -23.00 -6.14 0.03
N LYS A 51 -23.24 -4.84 -0.15
CA LYS A 51 -23.68 -4.29 -1.45
C LYS A 51 -22.65 -4.46 -2.57
N THR A 52 -21.36 -4.60 -2.22
CA THR A 52 -20.32 -4.92 -3.21
C THR A 52 -20.52 -6.34 -3.74
N LEU A 53 -20.84 -7.31 -2.89
CA LEU A 53 -21.12 -8.69 -3.30
C LEU A 53 -22.42 -8.78 -4.08
N GLU A 54 -23.46 -8.08 -3.62
CA GLU A 54 -24.74 -7.95 -4.34
C GLU A 54 -24.54 -7.42 -5.76
N ALA A 55 -23.79 -6.32 -5.93
CA ALA A 55 -23.50 -5.73 -7.23
C ALA A 55 -22.67 -6.66 -8.12
N ILE A 56 -21.74 -7.44 -7.55
CA ILE A 56 -20.96 -8.43 -8.32
C ILE A 56 -21.91 -9.45 -8.94
N GLN A 57 -22.81 -10.03 -8.16
CA GLN A 57 -23.78 -11.02 -8.62
C GLN A 57 -24.80 -10.42 -9.60
N GLU A 58 -25.44 -9.30 -9.23
CA GLU A 58 -26.54 -8.71 -10.01
C GLU A 58 -26.10 -8.26 -11.41
N HIS A 59 -24.89 -7.68 -11.49
CA HIS A 59 -24.40 -7.09 -12.73
C HIS A 59 -23.34 -7.96 -13.44
N GLY A 60 -23.04 -9.14 -12.94
CA GLY A 60 -22.02 -10.02 -13.51
C GLY A 60 -20.67 -9.32 -13.62
N ILE A 61 -20.23 -8.67 -12.53
CA ILE A 61 -19.01 -7.85 -12.54
C ILE A 61 -17.79 -8.71 -12.88
N PHE A 62 -17.06 -8.23 -13.89
CA PHE A 62 -15.85 -8.88 -14.38
C PHE A 62 -14.58 -8.37 -13.68
N SER A 63 -14.52 -7.07 -13.37
CA SER A 63 -13.33 -6.47 -12.77
C SER A 63 -13.65 -5.36 -11.76
N SER A 64 -12.70 -5.10 -10.84
CA SER A 64 -12.76 -3.98 -9.91
C SER A 64 -11.36 -3.47 -9.57
N ILE A 65 -11.29 -2.22 -9.07
CA ILE A 65 -10.09 -1.67 -8.44
C ILE A 65 -10.40 -1.39 -6.98
N MET A 66 -9.66 -2.01 -6.09
CA MET A 66 -9.88 -1.96 -4.65
C MET A 66 -8.62 -1.53 -3.89
N VAL A 67 -8.78 -1.22 -2.62
CA VAL A 67 -7.69 -0.93 -1.67
C VAL A 67 -7.80 -1.89 -0.48
N PRO A 68 -6.73 -2.11 0.33
CA PRO A 68 -6.73 -3.07 1.43
C PRO A 68 -7.88 -2.89 2.43
N THR A 69 -8.29 -1.65 2.70
CA THR A 69 -9.43 -1.37 3.59
C THR A 69 -10.74 -1.99 3.08
N HIS A 70 -10.92 -2.09 1.76
CA HIS A 70 -12.08 -2.77 1.19
C HIS A 70 -12.01 -4.27 1.47
N PHE A 71 -10.84 -4.88 1.37
CA PHE A 71 -10.62 -6.29 1.66
C PHE A 71 -10.92 -6.62 3.13
N VAL A 72 -10.35 -5.85 4.06
CA VAL A 72 -10.65 -6.01 5.50
C VAL A 72 -12.15 -5.96 5.78
N ARG A 73 -12.87 -5.02 5.16
CA ARG A 73 -14.32 -4.89 5.35
C ARG A 73 -15.13 -6.00 4.70
N LEU A 74 -14.67 -6.55 3.58
CA LEU A 74 -15.28 -7.71 2.93
C LEU A 74 -15.08 -8.96 3.79
N LEU A 75 -13.88 -9.18 4.31
CA LEU A 75 -13.57 -10.31 5.19
C LEU A 75 -14.25 -10.23 6.56
N ALA A 76 -14.59 -9.02 7.02
CA ALA A 76 -15.35 -8.82 8.26
C ALA A 76 -16.83 -9.17 8.16
N LEU A 77 -17.35 -9.46 6.95
CA LEU A 77 -18.71 -9.98 6.80
C LEU A 77 -18.79 -11.41 7.35
N PRO A 78 -19.89 -11.78 8.04
CA PRO A 78 -20.13 -13.15 8.46
C PRO A 78 -20.08 -14.15 7.30
N ASP A 79 -19.62 -15.35 7.57
CA ASP A 79 -19.46 -16.41 6.53
C ASP A 79 -20.77 -16.74 5.83
N ASP A 80 -21.88 -16.78 6.57
CA ASP A 80 -23.23 -17.01 6.04
C ASP A 80 -23.70 -15.87 5.13
N VAL A 81 -23.24 -14.64 5.34
CA VAL A 81 -23.49 -13.50 4.45
C VAL A 81 -22.65 -13.62 3.19
N ARG A 82 -21.35 -13.91 3.35
CA ARG A 82 -20.43 -14.09 2.21
C ARG A 82 -20.88 -15.20 1.26
N ALA A 83 -21.41 -16.29 1.83
CA ALA A 83 -21.86 -17.46 1.07
C ALA A 83 -23.18 -17.25 0.29
N LYS A 84 -23.91 -16.16 0.54
CA LYS A 84 -25.17 -15.86 -0.17
C LYS A 84 -24.97 -15.41 -1.61
N TYR A 85 -23.78 -14.88 -1.93
CA TYR A 85 -23.53 -14.18 -3.20
C TYR A 85 -22.60 -14.99 -4.12
N ASP A 86 -23.02 -15.07 -5.38
CA ASP A 86 -22.17 -15.62 -6.45
C ASP A 86 -21.17 -14.56 -6.95
N ILE A 87 -19.90 -14.78 -6.68
CA ILE A 87 -18.79 -13.93 -7.11
C ILE A 87 -18.01 -14.51 -8.31
N SER A 88 -18.50 -15.59 -8.90
CA SER A 88 -17.81 -16.36 -9.95
C SER A 88 -17.61 -15.59 -11.25
N SER A 89 -18.29 -14.46 -11.44
CA SER A 89 -18.10 -13.58 -12.60
C SER A 89 -16.78 -12.80 -12.57
N ILE A 90 -16.18 -12.59 -11.38
CA ILE A 90 -14.93 -11.84 -11.22
C ILE A 90 -13.77 -12.58 -11.91
N ARG A 91 -12.97 -11.81 -12.69
CA ARG A 91 -11.76 -12.28 -13.37
C ARG A 91 -10.53 -11.46 -12.99
N SER A 92 -10.71 -10.22 -12.52
CA SER A 92 -9.60 -9.37 -12.13
C SER A 92 -9.99 -8.37 -11.05
N ILE A 93 -9.24 -8.36 -9.96
CA ILE A 93 -9.31 -7.32 -8.95
C ILE A 93 -7.93 -6.66 -8.87
N SER A 94 -7.81 -5.43 -9.36
CA SER A 94 -6.60 -4.65 -9.18
C SER A 94 -6.53 -4.10 -7.76
N HIS A 95 -5.42 -4.33 -7.08
CA HIS A 95 -5.15 -3.80 -5.75
C HIS A 95 -4.04 -2.74 -5.84
N THR A 96 -4.25 -1.62 -5.20
CA THR A 96 -3.30 -0.50 -5.22
C THR A 96 -3.50 0.43 -4.03
N GLY A 97 -2.60 1.40 -3.86
CA GLY A 97 -2.78 2.55 -2.99
C GLY A 97 -2.20 2.43 -1.58
N ALA A 98 -2.09 1.23 -1.04
CA ALA A 98 -1.46 0.96 0.26
C ALA A 98 -0.90 -0.47 0.29
N LYS A 99 0.01 -0.75 1.24
CA LYS A 99 0.46 -2.12 1.53
C LYS A 99 -0.71 -2.93 2.10
N CYS A 100 -0.95 -4.12 1.57
CA CYS A 100 -1.95 -5.04 2.08
C CYS A 100 -1.31 -5.96 3.12
N PRO A 101 -1.90 -6.16 4.31
CA PRO A 101 -1.46 -7.20 5.23
C PRO A 101 -1.45 -8.56 4.54
N VAL A 102 -0.44 -9.37 4.87
CA VAL A 102 -0.20 -10.65 4.17
C VAL A 102 -1.33 -11.64 4.40
N ASP A 103 -1.86 -11.72 5.61
CA ASP A 103 -3.01 -12.53 6.00
C ASP A 103 -4.28 -12.12 5.24
N VAL A 104 -4.62 -10.83 5.26
CA VAL A 104 -5.77 -10.27 4.52
C VAL A 104 -5.71 -10.61 3.04
N LYS A 105 -4.54 -10.44 2.42
CA LYS A 105 -4.38 -10.76 0.99
C LYS A 105 -4.52 -12.25 0.71
N ARG A 106 -3.97 -13.11 1.58
CA ARG A 106 -4.08 -14.56 1.47
C ARG A 106 -5.53 -15.01 1.56
N GLU A 107 -6.27 -14.55 2.58
CA GLU A 107 -7.70 -14.88 2.75
C GLU A 107 -8.56 -14.41 1.57
N MET A 108 -8.25 -13.23 1.01
CA MET A 108 -8.94 -12.76 -0.19
C MET A 108 -8.67 -13.65 -1.41
N ILE A 109 -7.42 -14.13 -1.58
CA ILE A 109 -7.08 -15.07 -2.66
C ILE A 109 -7.77 -16.42 -2.45
N GLU A 110 -7.85 -16.91 -1.21
CA GLU A 110 -8.56 -18.15 -0.86
C GLU A 110 -10.06 -18.05 -1.18
N TRP A 111 -10.68 -16.89 -0.92
CA TRP A 111 -12.10 -16.69 -1.16
C TRP A 111 -12.44 -16.41 -2.64
N PHE A 112 -11.75 -15.46 -3.28
CA PHE A 112 -12.04 -15.03 -4.67
C PHE A 112 -11.31 -15.83 -5.74
N GLY A 113 -10.34 -16.65 -5.36
CA GLY A 113 -9.40 -17.28 -6.29
C GLY A 113 -8.25 -16.37 -6.70
N PRO A 114 -7.38 -16.82 -7.64
CA PRO A 114 -6.17 -16.10 -8.06
C PRO A 114 -6.46 -14.96 -9.06
N VAL A 115 -7.42 -14.11 -8.74
CA VAL A 115 -7.89 -13.00 -9.60
C VAL A 115 -7.25 -11.66 -9.27
N PHE A 116 -6.33 -11.60 -8.30
CA PHE A 116 -5.73 -10.34 -7.85
C PHE A 116 -4.49 -9.98 -8.68
N LEU A 117 -4.40 -8.69 -8.98
CA LEU A 117 -3.26 -8.07 -9.63
C LEU A 117 -2.86 -6.84 -8.81
N ASP A 118 -1.71 -6.89 -8.14
CA ASP A 118 -1.22 -5.73 -7.41
C ASP A 118 -0.46 -4.84 -8.36
N ALA A 119 -0.72 -3.54 -8.26
CA ALA A 119 -0.06 -2.52 -9.04
C ALA A 119 0.57 -1.49 -8.09
N TYR A 120 1.88 -1.39 -8.09
CA TYR A 120 2.62 -0.36 -7.40
C TYR A 120 3.06 0.73 -8.38
N GLY A 121 2.96 1.97 -7.94
CA GLY A 121 3.35 3.13 -8.71
C GLY A 121 2.75 4.41 -8.16
N ALA A 122 2.77 5.48 -8.97
CA ALA A 122 2.21 6.76 -8.58
C ALA A 122 1.46 7.43 -9.73
N SER A 123 0.51 8.32 -9.39
CA SER A 123 -0.31 9.03 -10.40
C SER A 123 0.52 9.76 -11.46
N LYS A 124 1.73 10.18 -11.11
CA LYS A 124 2.67 10.94 -11.97
C LYS A 124 3.44 10.09 -12.98
N VAL A 125 3.54 8.76 -12.74
CA VAL A 125 4.28 7.83 -13.63
C VAL A 125 3.44 6.63 -14.08
N GLY A 126 2.32 6.37 -13.42
CA GLY A 126 1.54 5.16 -13.61
C GLY A 126 2.06 3.98 -12.79
N THR A 127 1.88 2.77 -13.31
CA THR A 127 2.32 1.53 -12.67
C THR A 127 3.80 1.27 -12.99
N THR A 128 4.60 1.07 -11.95
CA THR A 128 6.04 0.75 -12.09
C THR A 128 6.35 -0.70 -11.76
N CYS A 129 5.59 -1.34 -10.84
CA CYS A 129 5.69 -2.78 -10.58
C CYS A 129 4.30 -3.43 -10.60
N MET A 130 4.28 -4.73 -10.92
CA MET A 130 3.07 -5.55 -10.89
C MET A 130 3.37 -6.96 -10.39
N ILE A 131 2.37 -7.57 -9.73
CA ILE A 131 2.44 -8.97 -9.29
C ILE A 131 1.06 -9.64 -9.41
N THR A 132 1.05 -10.87 -9.92
CA THR A 132 -0.13 -11.74 -9.98
C THR A 132 -0.38 -12.40 -8.62
N SER A 133 -1.55 -13.02 -8.45
CA SER A 133 -1.84 -13.81 -7.25
C SER A 133 -0.87 -14.98 -7.07
N GLU A 134 -0.52 -15.68 -8.14
CA GLU A 134 0.36 -16.84 -8.13
C GLU A 134 1.78 -16.46 -7.72
N ASP A 135 2.32 -15.39 -8.30
CA ASP A 135 3.63 -14.87 -7.95
C ASP A 135 3.67 -14.32 -6.53
N TRP A 136 2.56 -13.66 -6.11
CA TRP A 136 2.45 -13.12 -4.76
C TRP A 136 2.41 -14.22 -3.69
N LEU A 137 1.73 -15.35 -3.94
CA LEU A 137 1.72 -16.48 -3.01
C LEU A 137 3.11 -17.08 -2.81
N ARG A 138 3.99 -17.00 -3.81
CA ARG A 138 5.40 -17.40 -3.71
C ARG A 138 6.28 -16.32 -3.07
N ASN A 139 5.88 -15.05 -3.20
CA ASN A 139 6.61 -13.87 -2.72
C ASN A 139 5.69 -12.97 -1.87
N PRO A 140 5.19 -13.43 -0.69
CA PRO A 140 4.24 -12.67 0.11
C PRO A 140 4.81 -11.32 0.55
N GLY A 141 4.02 -10.25 0.36
CA GLY A 141 4.42 -8.88 0.71
C GLY A 141 5.17 -8.13 -0.39
N SER A 142 5.54 -8.79 -1.49
CA SER A 142 6.12 -8.14 -2.65
C SER A 142 5.09 -7.28 -3.40
N VAL A 143 5.57 -6.18 -4.02
CA VAL A 143 4.82 -5.38 -5.00
C VAL A 143 5.07 -5.83 -6.44
N GLY A 144 5.83 -6.92 -6.61
CA GLY A 144 6.14 -7.53 -7.90
C GLY A 144 7.43 -7.07 -8.53
N LYS A 145 7.52 -7.34 -9.82
CA LYS A 145 8.66 -6.95 -10.65
C LYS A 145 8.34 -5.65 -11.39
N ALA A 146 9.39 -4.91 -11.73
CA ALA A 146 9.23 -3.74 -12.58
C ALA A 146 8.63 -4.13 -13.94
N VAL A 147 7.74 -3.27 -14.46
CA VAL A 147 7.09 -3.46 -15.75
C VAL A 147 7.61 -2.46 -16.78
N PRO A 148 7.78 -2.86 -18.05
CA PRO A 148 8.20 -1.93 -19.09
C PRO A 148 7.37 -0.64 -19.12
N PRO A 149 7.98 0.55 -19.31
CA PRO A 149 9.38 0.74 -19.70
C PRO A 149 10.36 0.84 -18.51
N PHE A 150 9.98 0.45 -17.29
CA PHE A 150 10.75 0.65 -16.08
C PHE A 150 11.64 -0.57 -15.73
N THR A 151 12.81 -0.29 -15.17
CA THR A 151 13.67 -1.25 -14.48
C THR A 151 13.86 -0.77 -13.05
N ALA A 152 13.69 -1.65 -12.06
CA ALA A 152 13.89 -1.31 -10.65
C ALA A 152 15.37 -1.46 -10.26
N ARG A 153 15.86 -0.53 -9.44
CA ARG A 153 17.22 -0.53 -8.88
C ARG A 153 17.12 -0.21 -7.38
N ILE A 154 17.90 -0.90 -6.57
CA ILE A 154 18.06 -0.61 -5.14
C ILE A 154 19.46 -0.01 -4.97
N LEU A 155 19.51 1.23 -4.49
CA LEU A 155 20.75 2.00 -4.42
C LEU A 155 21.11 2.38 -2.99
N ASP A 156 22.41 2.46 -2.70
CA ASP A 156 22.96 3.03 -1.48
C ASP A 156 22.92 4.58 -1.48
N ASP A 157 23.52 5.21 -0.46
CA ASP A 157 23.58 6.67 -0.34
C ASP A 157 24.51 7.32 -1.38
N ASP A 158 25.44 6.56 -1.94
CA ASP A 158 26.39 6.99 -3.00
C ASP A 158 25.87 6.68 -4.41
N ASN A 159 24.62 6.20 -4.52
CA ASN A 159 23.92 5.78 -5.75
C ASN A 159 24.54 4.55 -6.45
N ASN A 160 25.24 3.68 -5.73
CA ASN A 160 25.68 2.39 -6.24
C ASN A 160 24.58 1.33 -6.08
N ASP A 161 24.50 0.38 -7.01
CA ASP A 161 23.58 -0.74 -6.91
C ASP A 161 23.94 -1.65 -5.73
N LEU A 162 22.93 -1.96 -4.92
CA LEU A 162 23.04 -2.90 -3.82
C LEU A 162 22.77 -4.34 -4.27
N PRO A 163 23.41 -5.34 -3.63
CA PRO A 163 23.16 -6.74 -3.93
C PRO A 163 21.71 -7.13 -3.53
N ALA A 164 21.23 -8.25 -4.08
CA ALA A 164 19.92 -8.79 -3.76
C ALA A 164 19.75 -8.96 -2.23
N ASN A 165 18.52 -8.81 -1.78
CA ASN A 165 18.11 -8.90 -0.36
C ASN A 165 18.76 -7.85 0.57
N THR A 166 19.31 -6.77 0.01
CA THR A 166 19.84 -5.64 0.78
C THR A 166 18.89 -4.44 0.66
N GLU A 167 18.55 -3.83 1.79
CA GLU A 167 17.70 -2.64 1.81
C GLU A 167 18.46 -1.40 1.34
N GLY A 168 17.78 -0.58 0.55
CA GLY A 168 18.26 0.69 0.06
C GLY A 168 17.15 1.53 -0.54
N LYS A 169 17.51 2.63 -1.18
CA LYS A 169 16.60 3.53 -1.87
C LYS A 169 16.11 2.89 -3.17
N LEU A 170 14.78 2.81 -3.35
CA LEU A 170 14.18 2.31 -4.59
C LEU A 170 14.20 3.40 -5.67
N TYR A 171 14.87 3.10 -6.76
CA TYR A 171 14.86 3.88 -7.98
C TYR A 171 14.29 3.07 -9.15
N PHE A 172 13.77 3.80 -10.12
CA PHE A 172 13.35 3.23 -11.41
C PHE A 172 14.12 3.91 -12.53
N GLU A 173 14.61 3.12 -13.46
CA GLU A 173 15.14 3.59 -14.74
C GLU A 173 14.06 3.46 -15.80
N ASP A 174 13.69 4.58 -16.42
CA ASP A 174 12.72 4.67 -17.50
C ASP A 174 13.46 4.61 -18.85
N ALA A 175 13.27 3.53 -19.60
CA ALA A 175 13.88 3.35 -20.91
C ALA A 175 13.51 4.44 -21.92
N THR A 176 12.42 5.22 -21.68
CA THR A 176 12.07 6.38 -22.50
C THR A 176 12.85 7.64 -22.13
N GLY A 177 13.61 7.62 -21.04
CA GLY A 177 14.36 8.75 -20.50
C GLY A 177 13.52 9.84 -19.86
N ARG A 178 12.20 9.65 -19.73
CA ARG A 178 11.25 10.70 -19.31
C ARG A 178 11.17 10.84 -17.78
N GLY A 179 11.08 9.73 -17.07
CA GLY A 179 10.96 9.71 -15.60
C GLY A 179 9.75 10.46 -15.05
N VAL A 180 9.91 11.09 -13.87
CA VAL A 180 8.87 11.82 -13.14
C VAL A 180 8.88 13.30 -13.50
N ILE A 181 7.72 13.84 -13.86
CA ILE A 181 7.54 15.28 -14.09
C ILE A 181 6.41 15.79 -13.18
N TYR A 182 6.74 16.74 -12.30
CA TYR A 182 5.76 17.49 -11.52
C TYR A 182 5.34 18.73 -12.29
N HIS A 183 4.04 18.90 -12.48
CA HIS A 183 3.50 20.06 -13.21
C HIS A 183 3.84 21.37 -12.51
N ASN A 184 4.41 22.31 -13.23
CA ASN A 184 4.86 23.61 -12.74
C ASN A 184 5.82 23.58 -11.54
N ASP A 185 6.54 22.47 -11.33
CA ASP A 185 7.51 22.32 -10.23
C ASP A 185 8.78 21.65 -10.76
N PRO A 186 9.64 22.38 -11.46
CA PRO A 186 10.87 21.83 -12.03
C PRO A 186 11.90 21.42 -10.97
N GLU A 187 11.95 22.13 -9.83
CA GLU A 187 12.88 21.80 -8.74
C GLU A 187 12.53 20.46 -8.12
N LYS A 188 11.25 20.22 -7.82
CA LYS A 188 10.79 18.93 -7.32
C LYS A 188 10.95 17.82 -8.35
N SER A 189 10.78 18.12 -9.63
CA SER A 189 11.04 17.16 -10.71
C SER A 189 12.52 16.78 -10.74
N ALA A 190 13.43 17.74 -10.67
CA ALA A 190 14.86 17.50 -10.60
C ALA A 190 15.26 16.70 -9.35
N ALA A 191 14.73 17.07 -8.17
CA ALA A 191 15.04 16.38 -6.90
C ALA A 191 14.57 14.92 -6.85
N ALA A 192 13.64 14.51 -7.72
CA ALA A 192 13.24 13.11 -7.83
C ALA A 192 14.19 12.25 -8.66
N HIS A 193 15.17 12.85 -9.36
CA HIS A 193 16.08 12.16 -10.27
C HIS A 193 17.53 12.24 -9.78
N ILE A 194 18.29 11.17 -10.03
CA ILE A 194 19.75 11.14 -9.87
C ILE A 194 20.49 11.19 -11.23
N ALA A 195 19.80 10.86 -12.30
CA ALA A 195 20.25 10.94 -13.68
C ALA A 195 19.04 11.05 -14.62
N PRO A 196 19.19 11.44 -15.90
CA PRO A 196 18.11 11.44 -16.86
C PRO A 196 17.38 10.10 -16.91
N GLY A 197 16.05 10.10 -16.65
CA GLY A 197 15.24 8.89 -16.63
C GLY A 197 15.39 8.00 -15.39
N VAL A 198 16.32 8.28 -14.48
CA VAL A 198 16.52 7.51 -13.23
C VAL A 198 15.91 8.27 -12.05
N PHE A 199 14.80 7.80 -11.54
CA PHE A 199 13.99 8.51 -10.55
C PHE A 199 13.54 7.64 -9.39
N THR A 200 13.19 8.27 -8.28
CA THR A 200 12.57 7.64 -7.12
C THR A 200 11.16 8.14 -6.88
N LEU A 201 10.34 7.31 -6.25
CA LEU A 201 9.04 7.68 -5.69
C LEU A 201 9.12 7.94 -4.18
N GLY A 202 10.31 7.73 -3.59
CA GLY A 202 10.61 8.03 -2.18
C GLY A 202 10.49 6.85 -1.24
N GLU A 203 10.58 5.62 -1.76
CA GLU A 203 10.52 4.41 -0.95
C GLU A 203 11.90 3.82 -0.65
N ILE A 204 11.97 3.14 0.51
CA ILE A 204 13.01 2.19 0.86
C ILE A 204 12.48 0.80 0.53
N ALA A 205 13.32 -0.02 -0.09
CA ALA A 205 12.95 -1.36 -0.52
C ALA A 205 14.18 -2.27 -0.60
N TYR A 206 13.94 -3.55 -0.73
CA TYR A 206 14.92 -4.52 -1.23
C TYR A 206 14.36 -5.28 -2.42
N MET A 207 15.22 -5.91 -3.17
CA MET A 207 14.87 -6.76 -4.31
C MET A 207 15.50 -8.13 -4.11
N ASN A 208 14.72 -9.21 -4.28
CA ASN A 208 15.28 -10.55 -4.18
C ASN A 208 16.02 -10.96 -5.47
N GLU A 209 16.66 -12.13 -5.47
CA GLU A 209 17.42 -12.67 -6.60
C GLU A 209 16.57 -12.87 -7.87
N GLU A 210 15.27 -13.07 -7.70
CA GLU A 210 14.33 -13.22 -8.82
C GLU A 210 13.83 -11.88 -9.37
N GLY A 211 14.21 -10.73 -8.77
CA GLY A 211 13.80 -9.39 -9.17
C GLY A 211 12.47 -8.91 -8.62
N PHE A 212 11.90 -9.60 -7.62
CA PHE A 212 10.72 -9.11 -6.90
C PHE A 212 11.10 -8.02 -5.90
N VAL A 213 10.37 -6.91 -5.93
CA VAL A 213 10.57 -5.73 -5.08
C VAL A 213 9.69 -5.83 -3.84
N PHE A 214 10.28 -5.57 -2.67
CA PHE A 214 9.61 -5.52 -1.38
C PHE A 214 9.80 -4.14 -0.77
N ILE A 215 8.71 -3.37 -0.65
CA ILE A 215 8.74 -2.05 -0.04
C ILE A 215 8.73 -2.19 1.48
N THR A 216 9.76 -1.65 2.13
CA THR A 216 9.89 -1.64 3.58
C THR A 216 9.20 -0.43 4.18
N ASP A 217 9.53 0.78 3.70
CA ASP A 217 8.94 2.03 4.19
C ASP A 217 9.08 3.17 3.16
N ARG A 218 8.70 4.37 3.55
CA ARG A 218 9.01 5.59 2.83
C ARG A 218 10.19 6.29 3.45
N PHE A 219 11.08 6.80 2.61
CA PHE A 219 12.21 7.60 3.06
C PHE A 219 11.80 8.81 3.92
N SER A 220 10.66 9.44 3.60
CA SER A 220 10.10 10.57 4.37
C SER A 220 9.57 10.22 5.75
N ASP A 221 9.27 8.95 5.99
CA ASP A 221 8.66 8.47 7.23
C ASP A 221 9.68 7.75 8.12
N MET A 222 10.88 7.48 7.58
CA MET A 222 12.01 6.90 8.31
C MET A 222 12.39 7.78 9.52
N VAL A 223 12.66 7.15 10.64
CA VAL A 223 13.06 7.79 11.90
C VAL A 223 14.52 7.51 12.16
N VAL A 224 15.31 8.56 12.39
CA VAL A 224 16.75 8.41 12.69
C VAL A 224 16.96 8.53 14.20
N SER A 225 17.11 7.40 14.86
CA SER A 225 17.28 7.32 16.33
C SER A 225 18.69 6.90 16.69
N GLY A 226 19.47 7.82 17.27
CA GLY A 226 20.87 7.53 17.66
C GLY A 226 21.76 7.08 16.50
N GLY A 227 21.52 7.58 15.29
CA GLY A 227 22.24 7.20 14.09
C GLY A 227 21.77 5.88 13.43
N VAL A 228 20.69 5.28 13.92
CA VAL A 228 20.10 4.07 13.38
C VAL A 228 18.80 4.43 12.63
N ASN A 229 18.66 3.96 11.41
CA ASN A 229 17.43 4.10 10.62
C ASN A 229 16.37 3.12 11.13
N LEU A 230 15.23 3.66 11.54
CA LEU A 230 14.06 2.89 11.98
C LEU A 230 12.93 3.08 10.98
N TYR A 231 12.26 2.00 10.63
CA TYR A 231 11.17 1.98 9.67
C TYR A 231 9.83 1.78 10.40
N PRO A 232 9.02 2.86 10.56
CA PRO A 232 7.75 2.80 11.28
C PRO A 232 6.80 1.69 10.84
N ALA A 233 6.85 1.28 9.58
CA ALA A 233 6.01 0.22 9.06
C ALA A 233 6.28 -1.16 9.69
N GLU A 234 7.50 -1.43 10.21
CA GLU A 234 7.82 -2.71 10.84
C GLU A 234 7.03 -2.93 12.14
N PRO A 235 7.10 -2.02 13.14
CA PRO A 235 6.29 -2.17 14.35
C PRO A 235 4.79 -1.99 14.10
N GLU A 236 4.36 -1.20 13.12
CA GLU A 236 2.94 -1.13 12.73
C GLU A 236 2.40 -2.50 12.33
N GLN A 237 3.16 -3.26 11.52
CA GLN A 237 2.77 -4.62 11.10
C GLN A 237 2.66 -5.59 12.28
N VAL A 238 3.43 -5.41 13.33
CA VAL A 238 3.34 -6.26 14.53
C VAL A 238 2.18 -5.82 15.42
N LEU A 239 2.05 -4.54 15.68
CA LEU A 239 1.03 -4.00 16.58
C LEU A 239 -0.38 -4.15 16.06
N ILE A 240 -0.59 -4.08 14.74
CA ILE A 240 -1.93 -4.27 14.13
C ILE A 240 -2.51 -5.68 14.38
N HIS A 241 -1.66 -6.67 14.64
CA HIS A 241 -2.07 -8.05 14.97
C HIS A 241 -2.36 -8.26 16.46
N HIS A 242 -2.15 -7.24 17.31
CA HIS A 242 -2.53 -7.35 18.70
C HIS A 242 -4.05 -7.36 18.85
N PRO A 243 -4.66 -8.29 19.65
CA PRO A 243 -6.12 -8.41 19.76
C PRO A 243 -6.87 -7.12 20.07
N ALA A 244 -6.28 -6.26 20.93
CA ALA A 244 -6.91 -4.99 21.34
C ALA A 244 -6.67 -3.82 20.36
N VAL A 245 -5.94 -3.99 19.25
CA VAL A 245 -5.64 -2.91 18.29
C VAL A 245 -6.66 -2.92 17.17
N LEU A 246 -7.31 -1.79 16.96
CA LEU A 246 -8.14 -1.52 15.78
C LEU A 246 -7.30 -0.94 14.65
N ASP A 247 -6.43 0.02 14.96
CA ASP A 247 -5.56 0.69 13.99
C ASP A 247 -4.30 1.23 14.67
N VAL A 248 -3.22 1.44 13.90
CA VAL A 248 -1.94 1.91 14.44
C VAL A 248 -1.16 2.72 13.41
N ALA A 249 -0.45 3.73 13.91
CA ALA A 249 0.58 4.44 13.17
C ALA A 249 1.80 4.67 14.06
N CYS A 250 3.00 4.44 13.54
CA CYS A 250 4.24 4.79 14.20
C CYS A 250 4.86 6.03 13.54
N ILE A 251 5.35 6.95 14.39
CA ILE A 251 5.93 8.24 13.96
C ILE A 251 7.22 8.54 14.70
N GLY A 252 8.09 9.33 14.08
CA GLY A 252 9.26 9.90 14.73
C GLY A 252 8.86 11.12 15.57
N VAL A 253 9.23 11.10 16.85
CA VAL A 253 9.06 12.23 17.76
C VAL A 253 10.42 12.64 18.33
N PRO A 254 10.60 13.91 18.78
CA PRO A 254 11.87 14.38 19.32
C PRO A 254 12.31 13.57 20.55
N HIS A 255 13.59 13.21 20.60
CA HIS A 255 14.22 12.62 21.76
C HIS A 255 15.52 13.34 22.10
N LYS A 256 15.67 13.72 23.37
CA LYS A 256 16.75 14.61 23.84
C LYS A 256 18.17 14.08 23.58
N GLU A 257 18.36 12.76 23.64
CA GLU A 257 19.67 12.11 23.47
C GLU A 257 19.84 11.50 22.08
N MET A 258 18.77 10.92 21.54
CA MET A 258 18.83 10.14 20.29
C MET A 258 18.45 10.96 19.04
N GLY A 259 18.11 12.25 19.21
CA GLY A 259 17.54 13.08 18.13
C GLY A 259 16.06 12.78 17.93
N GLU A 260 15.75 11.57 17.48
CA GLU A 260 14.39 11.08 17.35
C GLU A 260 14.20 9.76 18.10
N GLU A 261 12.95 9.47 18.46
CA GLU A 261 12.51 8.15 18.90
C GLU A 261 11.23 7.74 18.17
N LEU A 262 10.99 6.43 18.12
CA LEU A 262 9.78 5.89 17.53
C LEU A 262 8.66 5.85 18.58
N LYS A 263 7.53 6.50 18.26
CA LYS A 263 6.28 6.51 19.04
C LYS A 263 5.19 5.79 18.26
N ALA A 264 4.43 4.91 18.94
CA ALA A 264 3.22 4.33 18.38
C ALA A 264 1.98 5.14 18.80
N LEU A 265 1.07 5.39 17.85
CA LEU A 265 -0.27 5.93 18.08
C LEU A 265 -1.25 4.79 17.75
N VAL A 266 -2.05 4.39 18.75
CA VAL A 266 -2.92 3.21 18.65
C VAL A 266 -4.37 3.60 18.86
N ILE A 267 -5.24 3.17 17.95
CA ILE A 267 -6.68 3.17 18.16
C ILE A 267 -7.06 1.80 18.73
N PRO A 268 -7.60 1.74 19.96
CA PRO A 268 -8.03 0.49 20.55
C PRO A 268 -9.37 0.02 19.97
N LYS A 269 -9.67 -1.27 20.07
CA LYS A 269 -11.02 -1.82 19.85
C LYS A 269 -11.92 -1.48 21.03
N GLU A 270 -13.17 -1.15 20.75
CA GLU A 270 -14.14 -0.67 21.77
C GLU A 270 -14.49 -1.74 22.84
N ASP A 271 -14.53 -3.02 22.48
CA ASP A 271 -15.02 -4.12 23.34
C ASP A 271 -13.91 -4.94 24.00
N MET A 272 -12.70 -4.38 24.13
CA MET A 272 -11.54 -5.08 24.69
C MET A 272 -10.98 -4.34 25.90
N ASP A 273 -10.53 -5.10 26.90
CA ASP A 273 -9.72 -4.53 28.00
C ASP A 273 -8.46 -3.89 27.40
N LEU A 274 -8.27 -2.61 27.66
CA LEU A 274 -7.15 -1.85 27.13
C LEU A 274 -5.85 -2.19 27.86
N PRO A 275 -4.88 -2.86 27.22
CA PRO A 275 -3.57 -3.13 27.82
C PRO A 275 -2.83 -1.82 28.08
N SER A 276 -1.91 -1.82 29.04
CA SER A 276 -1.03 -0.66 29.23
C SER A 276 -0.08 -0.48 28.04
N PRO A 277 0.41 0.75 27.78
CA PRO A 277 1.43 1.00 26.75
C PRO A 277 2.65 0.06 26.86
N GLU A 278 3.09 -0.26 28.08
CA GLU A 278 4.22 -1.16 28.33
C GLU A 278 3.95 -2.57 27.86
N VAL A 279 2.74 -3.09 28.07
CA VAL A 279 2.30 -4.41 27.57
C VAL A 279 2.31 -4.46 26.06
N MET A 280 1.81 -3.41 25.41
CA MET A 280 1.82 -3.28 23.96
C MET A 280 3.23 -3.23 23.36
N ILE A 281 4.13 -2.47 24.01
CA ILE A 281 5.54 -2.40 23.62
C ILE A 281 6.23 -3.75 23.87
N ALA A 282 5.93 -4.45 24.97
CA ALA A 282 6.44 -5.78 25.22
C ALA A 282 6.00 -6.80 24.15
N TRP A 283 4.74 -6.77 23.72
CA TRP A 283 4.23 -7.55 22.60
C TRP A 283 5.07 -7.34 21.33
N CYS A 284 5.43 -6.09 21.05
CA CYS A 284 6.25 -5.76 19.90
C CYS A 284 7.67 -6.32 20.05
N ARG A 285 8.28 -6.23 21.27
CA ARG A 285 9.64 -6.70 21.57
C ARG A 285 9.80 -8.23 21.52
N GLU A 286 8.73 -8.97 21.69
CA GLU A 286 8.73 -10.44 21.49
C GLU A 286 8.82 -10.85 20.02
N ARG A 287 8.53 -9.93 19.10
CA ARG A 287 8.37 -10.20 17.66
C ARG A 287 9.34 -9.44 16.77
N LEU A 288 9.96 -8.38 17.30
CA LEU A 288 10.96 -7.56 16.62
C LEU A 288 12.19 -7.34 17.50
N SER A 289 13.30 -7.01 16.85
CA SER A 289 14.49 -6.53 17.58
C SER A 289 14.15 -5.28 18.39
N HIS A 290 14.62 -5.20 19.62
CA HIS A 290 14.22 -4.16 20.59
C HIS A 290 14.40 -2.73 20.07
N TYR A 291 15.45 -2.47 19.29
CA TYR A 291 15.72 -1.14 18.74
C TYR A 291 14.71 -0.71 17.69
N LYS A 292 13.99 -1.65 17.03
CA LYS A 292 12.93 -1.41 16.06
C LYS A 292 11.56 -1.15 16.70
N CYS A 293 11.42 -1.44 17.99
CA CYS A 293 10.16 -1.28 18.71
C CYS A 293 9.93 0.18 19.11
N PRO A 294 8.67 0.63 19.21
CA PRO A 294 8.36 1.93 19.79
C PRO A 294 8.90 2.05 21.20
N ARG A 295 9.41 3.22 21.57
CA ARG A 295 9.80 3.54 22.95
C ARG A 295 8.63 4.02 23.79
N THR A 296 7.72 4.73 23.13
CA THR A 296 6.49 5.27 23.74
C THR A 296 5.27 4.92 22.90
N LEU A 297 4.10 4.88 23.54
CA LEU A 297 2.82 4.59 22.90
C LEU A 297 1.73 5.45 23.53
N ASP A 298 0.93 6.09 22.67
CA ASP A 298 -0.26 6.83 23.08
C ASP A 298 -1.50 6.16 22.44
N PHE A 299 -2.61 6.12 23.21
CA PHE A 299 -3.91 5.77 22.64
C PHE A 299 -4.59 7.02 22.10
N VAL A 300 -5.17 6.90 20.92
CA VAL A 300 -5.81 8.01 20.19
C VAL A 300 -7.15 7.56 19.60
N ASP A 301 -8.04 8.52 19.36
CA ASP A 301 -9.36 8.23 18.79
C ASP A 301 -9.35 8.20 17.26
N ASP A 302 -8.38 8.90 16.62
CA ASP A 302 -8.30 9.01 15.16
C ASP A 302 -6.84 9.18 14.69
N LEU A 303 -6.48 8.49 13.62
CA LEU A 303 -5.20 8.63 12.92
C LEU A 303 -5.28 9.51 11.67
N GLY A 304 -6.41 10.16 11.42
CA GLY A 304 -6.62 11.05 10.28
C GLY A 304 -6.50 10.34 8.93
N ARG A 305 -6.99 9.09 8.82
CA ARG A 305 -7.01 8.39 7.54
C ARG A 305 -7.90 9.10 6.54
N ASN A 306 -7.37 9.30 5.34
CA ASN A 306 -8.18 9.79 4.25
C ASN A 306 -9.15 8.70 3.72
N THR A 307 -9.99 9.06 2.76
CA THR A 307 -10.98 8.15 2.15
C THR A 307 -10.39 6.92 1.45
N MET A 308 -9.08 6.92 1.17
CA MET A 308 -8.33 5.79 0.63
C MET A 308 -7.55 5.02 1.72
N GLY A 309 -7.82 5.28 2.99
CA GLY A 309 -7.15 4.63 4.11
C GLY A 309 -5.71 5.08 4.36
N LYS A 310 -5.21 6.11 3.68
CA LYS A 310 -3.84 6.61 3.86
C LYS A 310 -3.73 7.56 5.05
N ILE A 311 -2.69 7.37 5.85
CA ILE A 311 -2.30 8.27 6.95
C ILE A 311 -1.29 9.29 6.45
N ASN A 312 -1.42 10.54 6.89
CA ASN A 312 -0.40 11.57 6.73
C ASN A 312 0.46 11.66 8.00
N LYS A 313 1.52 10.85 8.08
CA LYS A 313 2.42 10.80 9.25
C LYS A 313 3.06 12.14 9.56
N ARG A 314 3.37 12.96 8.54
CA ARG A 314 3.89 14.32 8.74
C ARG A 314 2.91 15.19 9.54
N LYS A 315 1.60 15.07 9.27
CA LYS A 315 0.57 15.79 10.02
C LYS A 315 0.43 15.25 11.44
N LEU A 316 0.50 13.92 11.62
CA LEU A 316 0.44 13.30 12.95
C LEU A 316 1.62 13.67 13.85
N ARG A 317 2.82 13.76 13.29
CA ARG A 317 4.01 14.09 14.08
C ARG A 317 4.15 15.59 14.38
N ALA A 318 3.51 16.47 13.60
CA ALA A 318 3.67 17.93 13.73
C ALA A 318 3.48 18.46 15.16
N PRO A 319 2.44 18.05 15.95
CA PRO A 319 2.27 18.54 17.31
C PRO A 319 3.43 18.21 18.26
N TYR A 320 4.14 17.11 18.03
CA TYR A 320 5.28 16.71 18.87
C TYR A 320 6.56 17.50 18.56
N TRP A 321 6.61 18.18 17.40
CA TRP A 321 7.76 18.98 16.95
C TRP A 321 7.56 20.47 17.17
N GLU A 322 6.40 20.91 17.68
CA GLU A 322 6.14 22.31 18.00
C GLU A 322 7.05 22.76 19.14
N GLY A 323 7.85 23.81 18.91
CA GLY A 323 8.77 24.38 19.92
C GLY A 323 10.09 23.63 20.10
N VAL A 324 10.36 22.61 19.28
CA VAL A 324 11.66 21.92 19.23
C VAL A 324 12.47 22.51 18.07
N SER A 325 13.52 23.27 18.40
CA SER A 325 14.49 23.86 17.44
C SER A 325 15.74 23.00 17.31
#